data_dcd7451979e91ff1c36037baad8b7701
#
_entry.id   dcd7451979e91ff1c36037baad8b7701
#
_cell.length_a   1.000
_cell.length_b   1.000
_cell.length_c   1.000
_cell.angle_alpha   90.00
_cell.angle_beta   90.00
_cell.angle_gamma   90.00
#
_symmetry.space_group_name_H-M   'P 1'
#
loop_
_entity.id
_entity.type
_entity.pdbx_description
1 polymer ?
#
loop_
_entity_poly.entity_id
_entity_poly.type
_entity_poly.pdbx_seq_one_letter_code
_entity_poly.pdbx_strand_id
1 'polypeptide(L)'
;MKNRLVGLLVFALVAFNLYAQSDQSKKGLLTFTGTRIISFDPMREMPKMAWYSENQDIRVDEEVLFNNQSSLLIPSVRGKKTEAYFGMNNRDITGKTIVFKGKYKYQQANNAKVSFAIKLDTHLQRIDEKAIGLECNGSQGWKDFCVEMPFTRSKKFFFRILCDGEARLWVNDCQVLIDGQSLDLIKNPDVEVDKDLEFAGNSGISLGDVDGQTLENLVVLGKVWGFLKYFHPQVVVGKYNWDFELFRVMPGIAAVKSKKERNSLLNKWIDKYGKITETEEYVIGDSAQYHRFAQLGWLEDPNVFDKKLSEKLVRIKNAKRNSVLNYYLPILTGKEEVEFARDKPYPSIDWEDQGYRILTVYRLWNAIEHGYPYANLTDHRWSTLLAQYLPEFIYASSEKDLDHSIRKLAAEINDSHGGLEFPNHAPRLYGLPLGLTQTTDGKLVVESTALKQIERGSVILAVNDKPISEIIDNYRSILP
;
A
#
# COMPACT_ATOMS: atom_id res chain seq x y z
N MET A 1 29.76 -19.85 -8.21
CA MET A 1 28.41 -19.94 -8.81
C MET A 1 27.47 -19.21 -7.88
N LYS A 2 27.06 -18.01 -8.27
CA LYS A 2 26.26 -17.09 -7.44
C LYS A 2 24.79 -17.26 -7.80
N ASN A 3 24.01 -17.89 -6.94
CA ASN A 3 22.55 -17.87 -7.03
C ASN A 3 22.08 -16.50 -6.50
N ARG A 4 21.66 -15.64 -7.40
CA ARG A 4 20.91 -14.45 -7.06
C ARG A 4 19.45 -14.85 -6.83
N LEU A 5 19.01 -14.87 -5.58
CA LEU A 5 17.60 -14.81 -5.26
C LEU A 5 17.13 -13.38 -5.53
N VAL A 6 16.36 -13.21 -6.58
CA VAL A 6 15.64 -11.96 -6.85
C VAL A 6 14.36 -12.04 -6.03
N GLY A 7 14.39 -11.47 -4.83
CA GLY A 7 13.18 -11.21 -4.05
C GLY A 7 12.55 -9.91 -4.55
N LEU A 8 11.45 -10.01 -5.30
CA LEU A 8 10.63 -8.84 -5.65
C LEU A 8 9.86 -8.42 -4.39
N LEU A 9 10.40 -7.48 -3.64
CA LEU A 9 9.69 -6.78 -2.58
C LEU A 9 9.04 -5.53 -3.19
N VAL A 10 7.74 -5.62 -3.48
CA VAL A 10 6.94 -4.43 -3.77
C VAL A 10 6.60 -3.77 -2.44
N PHE A 11 7.36 -2.75 -2.07
CA PHE A 11 6.98 -1.85 -0.99
C PHE A 11 5.80 -1.00 -1.44
N ALA A 12 4.62 -1.26 -0.90
CA ALA A 12 3.66 -0.20 -0.70
C ALA A 12 4.15 0.64 0.49
N LEU A 13 5.19 1.46 0.27
CA LEU A 13 5.50 2.56 1.17
C LEU A 13 4.22 3.38 1.34
N VAL A 14 4.04 3.90 2.54
CA VAL A 14 2.98 4.82 2.94
C VAL A 14 2.76 5.84 1.82
N ALA A 15 2.09 5.41 0.77
CA ALA A 15 1.62 6.31 -0.25
C ALA A 15 0.51 7.10 0.43
N PHE A 16 0.72 8.38 0.60
CA PHE A 16 -0.38 9.31 0.55
C PHE A 16 -1.02 9.04 -0.82
N ASN A 17 -2.04 8.21 -0.88
CA ASN A 17 -2.84 8.03 -2.08
C ASN A 17 -3.65 9.29 -2.30
N LEU A 18 -2.99 10.33 -2.73
CA LEU A 18 -3.60 11.43 -3.45
C LEU A 18 -3.79 10.92 -4.88
N TYR A 19 -4.98 10.47 -5.19
CA TYR A 19 -5.39 10.19 -6.56
C TYR A 19 -5.43 11.48 -7.36
N ALA A 20 -4.29 11.89 -7.90
CA ALA A 20 -4.29 12.71 -9.10
C ALA A 20 -4.51 11.75 -10.27
N GLN A 21 -5.53 12.00 -11.07
CA GLN A 21 -5.68 11.39 -12.37
C GLN A 21 -4.45 11.72 -13.22
N SER A 22 -3.39 10.92 -13.11
CA SER A 22 -2.38 10.91 -14.16
C SER A 22 -3.01 10.18 -15.34
N ASP A 23 -3.03 10.82 -16.48
CA ASP A 23 -3.34 10.26 -17.77
C ASP A 23 -2.19 9.31 -18.19
N GLN A 24 -1.95 8.28 -17.34
CA GLN A 24 -1.08 7.19 -17.74
C GLN A 24 -1.79 6.42 -18.84
N SER A 25 -1.11 6.24 -19.93
CA SER A 25 -1.54 5.46 -21.08
C SER A 25 -2.33 4.24 -20.60
N LYS A 26 -3.64 4.25 -20.85
CA LYS A 26 -4.65 3.26 -20.45
C LYS A 26 -4.43 1.90 -21.12
N LYS A 27 -3.20 1.40 -21.15
CA LYS A 27 -2.91 0.07 -21.68
C LYS A 27 -3.61 -0.96 -20.79
N GLY A 28 -4.61 -1.61 -21.35
CA GLY A 28 -5.32 -2.70 -20.72
C GLY A 28 -6.55 -2.33 -19.88
N LEU A 29 -6.87 -1.05 -19.67
CA LEU A 29 -8.06 -0.65 -18.92
C LEU A 29 -9.25 -0.47 -19.88
N LEU A 30 -10.27 -1.30 -19.73
CA LEU A 30 -11.46 -1.26 -20.56
C LEU A 30 -12.67 -0.82 -19.74
N THR A 31 -13.26 0.31 -20.11
CA THR A 31 -14.56 0.76 -19.61
C THR A 31 -15.58 0.61 -20.69
N PHE A 32 -16.75 0.02 -20.41
CA PHE A 32 -17.83 -0.08 -21.37
C PHE A 32 -19.19 0.00 -20.68
N THR A 33 -20.17 0.52 -21.44
CA THR A 33 -21.57 0.54 -21.03
C THR A 33 -22.20 -0.80 -21.38
N GLY A 34 -23.10 -1.32 -20.55
CA GLY A 34 -23.77 -2.59 -20.82
C GLY A 34 -23.38 -3.76 -19.96
N THR A 35 -22.29 -3.68 -19.24
CA THR A 35 -22.14 -4.44 -18.03
C THR A 35 -22.48 -3.52 -16.87
N ARG A 36 -23.19 -4.00 -15.86
CA ARG A 36 -23.20 -3.36 -14.56
C ARG A 36 -21.79 -3.51 -14.00
N ILE A 37 -20.94 -2.58 -14.39
CA ILE A 37 -19.65 -2.44 -13.77
C ILE A 37 -19.93 -1.81 -12.43
N ILE A 38 -19.60 -2.54 -11.41
CA ILE A 38 -19.75 -2.15 -10.04
C ILE A 38 -18.85 -0.94 -9.83
N SER A 39 -19.44 0.24 -9.73
CA SER A 39 -18.71 1.43 -9.36
C SER A 39 -18.31 1.28 -7.91
N PHE A 40 -17.04 1.27 -7.66
CA PHE A 40 -16.50 1.09 -6.36
C PHE A 40 -15.84 2.37 -5.87
N ASP A 41 -16.36 2.93 -4.81
CA ASP A 41 -15.74 4.05 -4.11
C ASP A 41 -15.48 3.72 -2.64
N PRO A 42 -14.23 3.49 -2.24
CA PRO A 42 -13.88 3.55 -0.83
C PRO A 42 -13.48 4.95 -0.37
N MET A 43 -13.23 5.93 -1.28
CA MET A 43 -12.69 7.23 -0.91
C MET A 43 -12.96 8.33 -1.93
N ARG A 44 -14.08 8.33 -2.63
CA ARG A 44 -14.45 9.27 -3.70
C ARG A 44 -13.71 9.02 -5.02
N GLU A 45 -14.50 8.61 -6.02
CA GLU A 45 -14.14 8.61 -7.44
C GLU A 45 -12.99 7.69 -7.86
N MET A 46 -13.10 6.40 -7.52
CA MET A 46 -12.45 5.42 -8.36
C MET A 46 -13.05 5.50 -9.78
N PRO A 47 -12.22 5.51 -10.84
CA PRO A 47 -12.77 5.38 -12.17
C PRO A 47 -13.67 4.14 -12.20
N LYS A 48 -14.79 4.23 -12.90
CA LYS A 48 -15.73 3.13 -13.10
C LYS A 48 -14.96 1.85 -13.25
N MET A 49 -15.28 0.82 -12.47
CA MET A 49 -14.57 -0.45 -12.52
C MET A 49 -14.45 -0.88 -13.97
N ALA A 50 -13.24 -1.13 -14.37
CA ALA A 50 -12.92 -1.43 -15.74
C ALA A 50 -12.36 -2.85 -15.81
N TRP A 51 -12.70 -3.53 -16.88
CA TRP A 51 -12.02 -4.76 -17.23
C TRP A 51 -10.56 -4.45 -17.58
N TYR A 52 -9.68 -5.27 -17.07
CA TYR A 52 -8.25 -5.17 -17.33
C TYR A 52 -7.79 -6.34 -18.20
N SER A 53 -6.89 -6.07 -19.13
CA SER A 53 -6.25 -7.09 -19.95
C SER A 53 -4.88 -6.63 -20.42
N GLU A 54 -3.94 -7.55 -20.49
CA GLU A 54 -2.65 -7.33 -21.15
C GLU A 54 -2.77 -7.42 -22.69
N ASN A 55 -3.86 -8.02 -23.19
CA ASN A 55 -4.12 -8.12 -24.62
C ASN A 55 -4.82 -6.87 -25.15
N GLN A 56 -4.16 -6.15 -26.04
CA GLN A 56 -4.67 -4.91 -26.65
C GLN A 56 -5.85 -5.13 -27.63
N ASP A 57 -6.12 -6.36 -28.06
CA ASP A 57 -7.21 -6.68 -28.96
C ASP A 57 -8.58 -6.74 -28.26
N ILE A 58 -8.60 -6.85 -26.95
CA ILE A 58 -9.83 -6.76 -26.17
C ILE A 58 -10.37 -5.33 -26.24
N ARG A 59 -11.63 -5.19 -26.58
CA ARG A 59 -12.26 -3.89 -26.77
C ARG A 59 -13.75 -3.92 -26.54
N VAL A 60 -14.33 -2.74 -26.40
CA VAL A 60 -15.77 -2.53 -26.48
C VAL A 60 -16.21 -2.71 -27.93
N ASP A 61 -17.20 -3.53 -28.16
CA ASP A 61 -17.84 -3.75 -29.44
C ASP A 61 -19.23 -3.10 -29.41
N GLU A 62 -19.39 -2.04 -30.17
CA GLU A 62 -20.62 -1.24 -30.26
C GLU A 62 -21.63 -1.81 -31.26
N GLU A 63 -21.23 -2.79 -32.09
CA GLU A 63 -22.10 -3.44 -33.06
C GLU A 63 -22.78 -4.67 -32.46
N VAL A 64 -22.12 -5.38 -31.55
CA VAL A 64 -22.70 -6.57 -30.90
C VAL A 64 -23.28 -6.17 -29.55
N LEU A 65 -24.59 -5.95 -29.57
CA LEU A 65 -25.33 -5.46 -28.41
C LEU A 65 -26.03 -6.59 -27.64
N PHE A 66 -26.22 -6.36 -26.34
CA PHE A 66 -27.17 -7.07 -25.52
C PHE A 66 -28.02 -6.02 -24.78
N ASN A 67 -29.38 -6.09 -24.96
CA ASN A 67 -30.31 -5.08 -24.43
C ASN A 67 -29.91 -3.62 -24.78
N ASN A 68 -29.54 -3.39 -26.04
CA ASN A 68 -29.08 -2.10 -26.56
C ASN A 68 -27.80 -1.54 -25.89
N GLN A 69 -27.01 -2.40 -25.29
CA GLN A 69 -25.76 -2.03 -24.63
C GLN A 69 -24.57 -2.74 -25.29
N SER A 70 -23.48 -2.01 -25.48
CA SER A 70 -22.24 -2.51 -26.06
C SER A 70 -21.65 -3.66 -25.26
N SER A 71 -20.94 -4.56 -25.93
CA SER A 71 -20.38 -5.77 -25.33
C SER A 71 -18.86 -5.73 -25.27
N LEU A 72 -18.26 -6.43 -24.32
CA LEU A 72 -16.83 -6.66 -24.28
C LEU A 72 -16.47 -7.78 -25.27
N LEU A 73 -15.70 -7.47 -26.30
CA LEU A 73 -15.12 -8.45 -27.22
C LEU A 73 -13.76 -8.93 -26.71
N ILE A 74 -13.65 -10.24 -26.56
CA ILE A 74 -12.43 -10.95 -26.17
C ILE A 74 -12.05 -11.87 -27.34
N PRO A 75 -11.26 -11.36 -28.31
CA PRO A 75 -10.83 -12.17 -29.45
C PRO A 75 -9.66 -13.07 -29.04
N SER A 76 -9.68 -14.30 -29.48
CA SER A 76 -8.57 -15.22 -29.28
C SER A 76 -8.26 -15.97 -30.59
N VAL A 77 -6.99 -16.25 -30.82
CA VAL A 77 -6.50 -16.96 -32.00
C VAL A 77 -5.87 -18.29 -31.60
N ARG A 78 -5.77 -19.20 -32.56
CA ARG A 78 -5.19 -20.52 -32.32
C ARG A 78 -3.83 -20.46 -31.63
N GLY A 79 -3.67 -21.20 -30.54
CA GLY A 79 -2.42 -21.29 -29.78
C GLY A 79 -2.17 -20.09 -28.84
N LYS A 80 -3.12 -19.18 -28.70
CA LYS A 80 -3.07 -18.08 -27.75
C LYS A 80 -4.19 -18.16 -26.72
N LYS A 81 -3.92 -17.57 -25.56
CA LYS A 81 -4.90 -17.33 -24.51
C LYS A 81 -5.15 -15.83 -24.40
N THR A 82 -6.41 -15.46 -24.38
CA THR A 82 -6.81 -14.08 -24.17
C THR A 82 -7.61 -14.00 -22.87
N GLU A 83 -7.19 -13.13 -21.99
CA GLU A 83 -7.74 -13.01 -20.65
C GLU A 83 -8.23 -11.59 -20.39
N ALA A 84 -9.45 -11.48 -19.89
CA ALA A 84 -9.99 -10.25 -19.33
C ALA A 84 -10.30 -10.50 -17.85
N TYR A 85 -9.88 -9.59 -16.98
CA TYR A 85 -10.17 -9.68 -15.57
C TYR A 85 -10.47 -8.31 -14.97
N PHE A 86 -11.21 -8.31 -13.90
CA PHE A 86 -11.28 -7.18 -12.98
C PHE A 86 -11.09 -7.67 -11.56
N GLY A 87 -10.55 -6.80 -10.73
CA GLY A 87 -10.27 -7.13 -9.34
C GLY A 87 -10.68 -6.00 -8.42
N MET A 88 -10.91 -6.36 -7.19
CA MET A 88 -11.11 -5.43 -6.10
C MET A 88 -10.16 -5.78 -4.96
N ASN A 89 -9.42 -4.79 -4.52
CA ASN A 89 -8.52 -4.89 -3.39
C ASN A 89 -9.06 -4.07 -2.22
N ASN A 90 -8.59 -4.39 -1.01
CA ASN A 90 -8.81 -3.60 0.19
C ASN A 90 -10.26 -3.49 0.67
N ARG A 91 -11.11 -4.44 0.29
CA ARG A 91 -12.45 -4.59 0.85
C ARG A 91 -12.52 -5.77 1.79
N ASP A 92 -12.82 -5.49 3.02
CA ASP A 92 -13.06 -6.51 4.02
C ASP A 92 -14.54 -6.89 4.01
N ILE A 93 -14.89 -7.80 3.10
CA ILE A 93 -16.28 -8.23 2.90
C ILE A 93 -16.46 -9.63 3.47
N THR A 94 -17.50 -9.79 4.26
CA THR A 94 -17.99 -11.09 4.78
C THR A 94 -19.27 -11.48 4.07
N GLY A 95 -19.48 -12.79 3.92
CA GLY A 95 -20.70 -13.33 3.34
C GLY A 95 -20.71 -14.85 3.38
N LYS A 96 -21.77 -15.46 2.86
CA LYS A 96 -21.91 -16.91 2.77
C LYS A 96 -21.62 -17.42 1.35
N THR A 97 -22.05 -16.64 0.35
CA THR A 97 -22.02 -17.03 -1.05
C THR A 97 -21.62 -15.85 -1.92
N ILE A 98 -20.72 -16.08 -2.87
CA ILE A 98 -20.39 -15.11 -3.92
C ILE A 98 -20.76 -15.70 -5.28
N VAL A 99 -21.38 -14.87 -6.13
CA VAL A 99 -21.84 -15.23 -7.47
C VAL A 99 -21.26 -14.26 -8.47
N PHE A 100 -20.62 -14.78 -9.51
CA PHE A 100 -20.24 -14.05 -10.71
C PHE A 100 -21.05 -14.58 -11.88
N LYS A 101 -21.90 -13.76 -12.47
CA LYS A 101 -22.78 -14.14 -13.56
C LYS A 101 -22.84 -13.06 -14.64
N GLY A 102 -23.30 -13.46 -15.81
CA GLY A 102 -23.48 -12.56 -16.96
C GLY A 102 -23.96 -13.30 -18.19
N LYS A 103 -23.82 -12.63 -19.33
CA LYS A 103 -24.17 -13.15 -20.64
C LYS A 103 -22.91 -13.33 -21.47
N TYR A 104 -22.86 -14.38 -22.28
CA TYR A 104 -21.81 -14.60 -23.26
C TYR A 104 -22.38 -15.02 -24.62
N LYS A 105 -21.65 -14.72 -25.67
CA LYS A 105 -21.91 -15.11 -27.05
C LYS A 105 -20.56 -15.36 -27.71
N TYR A 106 -20.49 -16.34 -28.64
CA TYR A 106 -19.27 -16.53 -29.40
C TYR A 106 -19.56 -16.82 -30.88
N GLN A 107 -18.59 -16.52 -31.71
CA GLN A 107 -18.57 -16.82 -33.15
C GLN A 107 -17.21 -17.32 -33.60
N GLN A 108 -17.22 -18.09 -34.69
CA GLN A 108 -16.00 -18.61 -35.34
C GLN A 108 -15.11 -19.40 -34.34
N ALA A 109 -15.72 -20.07 -33.39
CA ALA A 109 -14.98 -20.89 -32.45
C ALA A 109 -14.52 -22.20 -33.11
N ASN A 110 -13.24 -22.52 -32.90
CA ASN A 110 -12.62 -23.75 -33.36
C ASN A 110 -11.87 -24.41 -32.21
N ASN A 111 -12.52 -25.35 -31.54
CA ASN A 111 -12.05 -26.03 -30.35
C ASN A 111 -11.53 -25.04 -29.27
N ALA A 112 -12.21 -23.93 -29.12
CA ALA A 112 -11.87 -22.95 -28.11
C ALA A 112 -12.43 -23.37 -26.73
N LYS A 113 -11.66 -23.08 -25.69
CA LYS A 113 -12.08 -23.25 -24.28
C LYS A 113 -12.30 -21.89 -23.66
N VAL A 114 -13.52 -21.65 -23.19
CA VAL A 114 -13.88 -20.41 -22.47
C VAL A 114 -14.07 -20.76 -21.00
N SER A 115 -13.50 -19.97 -20.11
CA SER A 115 -13.75 -20.14 -18.68
C SER A 115 -14.08 -18.82 -18.00
N PHE A 116 -14.97 -18.91 -17.02
CA PHE A 116 -15.35 -17.82 -16.11
C PHE A 116 -14.96 -18.25 -14.70
N ALA A 117 -14.26 -17.38 -13.96
CA ALA A 117 -13.73 -17.75 -12.67
C ALA A 117 -13.90 -16.64 -11.62
N ILE A 118 -14.10 -17.06 -10.38
CA ILE A 118 -13.95 -16.26 -9.17
C ILE A 118 -12.69 -16.74 -8.46
N LYS A 119 -11.84 -15.80 -8.07
CA LYS A 119 -10.66 -16.06 -7.25
C LYS A 119 -10.70 -15.13 -6.04
N LEU A 120 -10.64 -15.70 -4.87
CA LEU A 120 -10.69 -14.99 -3.59
C LEU A 120 -9.37 -15.16 -2.86
N ASP A 121 -8.85 -14.08 -2.33
CA ASP A 121 -7.75 -14.11 -1.38
C ASP A 121 -8.34 -14.06 0.03
N THR A 122 -8.41 -15.21 0.67
CA THR A 122 -9.00 -15.36 1.99
C THR A 122 -7.99 -15.06 3.09
N HIS A 123 -8.47 -14.65 4.28
CA HIS A 123 -7.62 -14.30 5.43
C HIS A 123 -6.75 -15.45 6.00
N LEU A 124 -6.93 -16.66 5.49
CA LEU A 124 -6.24 -17.86 5.98
C LEU A 124 -5.05 -18.26 5.10
N GLN A 125 -4.45 -17.33 4.38
CA GLN A 125 -3.37 -17.60 3.40
C GLN A 125 -3.79 -18.62 2.33
N ARG A 126 -5.06 -18.69 2.04
CA ARG A 126 -5.64 -19.58 1.06
C ARG A 126 -6.25 -18.80 -0.08
N ILE A 127 -5.86 -19.14 -1.27
CA ILE A 127 -6.53 -18.69 -2.48
C ILE A 127 -7.61 -19.71 -2.80
N ASP A 128 -8.86 -19.29 -2.69
CA ASP A 128 -9.99 -20.09 -3.14
C ASP A 128 -10.35 -19.66 -4.56
N GLU A 129 -10.42 -20.62 -5.46
CA GLU A 129 -10.80 -20.38 -6.86
C GLU A 129 -11.89 -21.36 -7.28
N LYS A 130 -12.90 -20.85 -7.97
CA LYS A 130 -13.88 -21.66 -8.68
C LYS A 130 -14.06 -21.13 -10.09
N ALA A 131 -14.01 -22.04 -11.04
CA ALA A 131 -14.20 -21.75 -12.46
C ALA A 131 -15.25 -22.70 -13.07
N ILE A 132 -15.96 -22.19 -14.05
CA ILE A 132 -16.71 -23.01 -15.01
C ILE A 132 -16.03 -22.91 -16.37
N GLY A 133 -15.92 -24.04 -17.06
CA GLY A 133 -15.34 -24.13 -18.39
C GLY A 133 -16.38 -24.56 -19.42
N LEU A 134 -16.23 -24.04 -20.62
CA LEU A 134 -17.08 -24.33 -21.77
C LEU A 134 -16.19 -24.71 -22.95
N GLU A 135 -16.56 -25.74 -23.68
CA GLU A 135 -15.97 -26.04 -24.97
C GLU A 135 -16.82 -25.39 -26.08
N CYS A 136 -16.18 -24.59 -26.92
CA CYS A 136 -16.84 -23.75 -27.91
C CYS A 136 -16.44 -24.18 -29.31
N ASN A 137 -17.46 -24.47 -30.14
CA ASN A 137 -17.30 -24.76 -31.57
C ASN A 137 -18.37 -24.05 -32.37
N GLY A 138 -18.01 -23.51 -33.53
CA GLY A 138 -18.92 -22.81 -34.41
C GLY A 138 -19.36 -21.46 -33.85
N SER A 139 -20.65 -21.23 -33.74
CA SER A 139 -21.25 -19.98 -33.26
C SER A 139 -22.42 -20.24 -32.33
N GLN A 140 -22.52 -19.43 -31.27
CA GLN A 140 -23.57 -19.51 -30.26
C GLN A 140 -24.12 -18.11 -30.00
N GLY A 141 -25.44 -17.98 -29.99
CA GLY A 141 -26.13 -16.78 -29.52
C GLY A 141 -25.96 -16.56 -28.02
N TRP A 142 -26.55 -15.46 -27.51
CA TRP A 142 -26.46 -15.10 -26.10
C TRP A 142 -26.95 -16.21 -25.17
N LYS A 143 -26.12 -16.57 -24.21
CA LYS A 143 -26.40 -17.52 -23.12
C LYS A 143 -25.90 -16.96 -21.78
N ASP A 144 -26.43 -17.55 -20.72
CA ASP A 144 -26.01 -17.21 -19.36
C ASP A 144 -24.77 -17.99 -18.95
N PHE A 145 -23.93 -17.35 -18.16
CA PHE A 145 -22.96 -18.03 -17.32
C PHE A 145 -23.19 -17.66 -15.86
N CYS A 146 -22.87 -18.57 -14.96
CA CYS A 146 -22.96 -18.35 -13.53
C CYS A 146 -21.90 -19.19 -12.83
N VAL A 147 -21.03 -18.51 -12.09
CA VAL A 147 -20.06 -19.12 -11.16
C VAL A 147 -20.49 -18.76 -9.76
N GLU A 148 -20.68 -19.74 -8.92
CA GLU A 148 -21.09 -19.54 -7.53
C GLU A 148 -20.15 -20.34 -6.63
N MET A 149 -19.67 -19.72 -5.54
CA MET A 149 -18.86 -20.39 -4.53
C MET A 149 -19.18 -19.90 -3.13
N PRO A 150 -19.08 -20.78 -2.12
CA PRO A 150 -19.14 -20.34 -0.74
C PRO A 150 -17.91 -19.52 -0.37
N PHE A 151 -18.10 -18.52 0.49
CA PHE A 151 -16.99 -17.81 1.10
C PHE A 151 -17.39 -17.29 2.48
N THR A 152 -16.40 -16.96 3.30
CA THR A 152 -16.65 -16.43 4.63
C THR A 152 -16.23 -14.97 4.74
N ARG A 153 -15.05 -14.66 4.22
CA ARG A 153 -14.45 -13.32 4.27
C ARG A 153 -13.35 -13.22 3.22
N SER A 154 -13.30 -12.12 2.49
CA SER A 154 -12.19 -11.83 1.57
C SER A 154 -11.87 -10.34 1.54
N LYS A 155 -10.59 -10.02 1.29
CA LYS A 155 -10.11 -8.66 1.04
C LYS A 155 -9.82 -8.41 -0.43
N LYS A 156 -9.61 -9.47 -1.21
CA LYS A 156 -9.29 -9.37 -2.62
C LYS A 156 -10.21 -10.29 -3.41
N PHE A 157 -10.78 -9.73 -4.43
CA PHE A 157 -11.72 -10.40 -5.31
C PHE A 157 -11.21 -10.24 -6.73
N PHE A 158 -11.07 -11.36 -7.45
CA PHE A 158 -10.70 -11.37 -8.86
C PHE A 158 -11.73 -12.16 -9.64
N PHE A 159 -12.16 -11.58 -10.75
CA PHE A 159 -13.11 -12.17 -11.67
C PHE A 159 -12.45 -12.24 -13.03
N ARG A 160 -12.40 -13.44 -13.58
CA ARG A 160 -11.64 -13.71 -14.78
C ARG A 160 -12.52 -14.31 -15.86
N ILE A 161 -12.29 -13.86 -17.10
CA ILE A 161 -12.82 -14.47 -18.32
C ILE A 161 -11.63 -14.83 -19.18
N LEU A 162 -11.48 -16.11 -19.50
CA LEU A 162 -10.41 -16.65 -20.31
C LEU A 162 -10.99 -17.27 -21.58
N CYS A 163 -10.41 -16.93 -22.73
CA CYS A 163 -10.63 -17.62 -24.00
C CYS A 163 -9.31 -18.23 -24.47
N ASP A 164 -9.24 -19.56 -24.55
CA ASP A 164 -8.09 -20.33 -25.00
C ASP A 164 -8.44 -21.03 -26.33
N GLY A 165 -7.72 -20.73 -27.39
CA GLY A 165 -8.01 -21.19 -28.73
C GLY A 165 -8.67 -20.14 -29.63
N GLU A 166 -9.14 -20.53 -30.80
CA GLU A 166 -9.66 -19.62 -31.82
C GLU A 166 -11.14 -19.33 -31.58
N ALA A 167 -11.49 -18.08 -31.23
CA ALA A 167 -12.87 -17.63 -31.11
C ALA A 167 -12.98 -16.11 -31.02
N ARG A 168 -14.15 -15.58 -31.37
CA ARG A 168 -14.60 -14.24 -31.00
C ARG A 168 -15.64 -14.39 -29.90
N LEU A 169 -15.25 -14.04 -28.66
CA LEU A 169 -16.11 -14.12 -27.48
C LEU A 169 -16.60 -12.71 -27.11
N TRP A 170 -17.91 -12.56 -26.95
CA TRP A 170 -18.51 -11.36 -26.38
C TRP A 170 -19.10 -11.65 -25.01
N VAL A 171 -18.95 -10.70 -24.11
CA VAL A 171 -19.51 -10.79 -22.76
C VAL A 171 -20.28 -9.51 -22.43
N ASN A 172 -21.39 -9.66 -21.73
CA ASN A 172 -22.25 -8.55 -21.35
C ASN A 172 -22.99 -8.85 -20.04
N ASP A 173 -23.63 -7.85 -19.45
CA ASP A 173 -24.44 -7.92 -18.21
C ASP A 173 -23.75 -8.69 -17.07
N CYS A 174 -22.44 -8.47 -16.91
CA CYS A 174 -21.67 -9.05 -15.83
C CYS A 174 -22.06 -8.46 -14.49
N GLN A 175 -22.37 -9.32 -13.53
CA GLN A 175 -22.79 -8.96 -12.18
C GLN A 175 -22.05 -9.79 -11.15
N VAL A 176 -21.72 -9.17 -10.02
CA VAL A 176 -21.22 -9.86 -8.84
C VAL A 176 -22.21 -9.66 -7.69
N LEU A 177 -22.63 -10.76 -7.10
CA LEU A 177 -23.55 -10.76 -5.97
C LEU A 177 -22.89 -11.43 -4.77
N ILE A 178 -23.13 -10.88 -3.58
CA ILE A 178 -22.79 -11.50 -2.30
C ILE A 178 -24.09 -11.67 -1.53
N ASP A 179 -24.42 -12.92 -1.17
CA ASP A 179 -25.67 -13.28 -0.52
C ASP A 179 -26.91 -12.71 -1.26
N GLY A 180 -26.86 -12.67 -2.59
CA GLY A 180 -27.92 -12.14 -3.46
C GLY A 180 -27.91 -10.62 -3.62
N GLN A 181 -27.12 -9.88 -2.87
CA GLN A 181 -27.00 -8.43 -2.98
C GLN A 181 -25.88 -8.05 -3.94
N SER A 182 -26.12 -7.07 -4.81
CA SER A 182 -25.09 -6.57 -5.72
C SER A 182 -23.92 -5.95 -4.95
N LEU A 183 -22.71 -6.32 -5.34
CA LEU A 183 -21.48 -5.96 -4.64
C LEU A 183 -21.27 -4.43 -4.54
N ASP A 184 -21.77 -3.65 -5.51
CA ASP A 184 -21.73 -2.18 -5.50
C ASP A 184 -22.63 -1.56 -4.41
N LEU A 185 -23.62 -2.30 -3.93
CA LEU A 185 -24.49 -1.87 -2.85
C LEU A 185 -23.98 -2.27 -1.46
N ILE A 186 -22.98 -3.14 -1.40
CA ILE A 186 -22.38 -3.57 -0.14
C ILE A 186 -21.43 -2.49 0.33
N LYS A 187 -21.77 -1.82 1.40
CA LYS A 187 -20.88 -0.87 2.06
C LYS A 187 -19.76 -1.62 2.79
N ASN A 188 -18.58 -1.02 2.86
CA ASN A 188 -17.61 -1.49 3.83
C ASN A 188 -18.26 -1.46 5.22
N PRO A 189 -18.03 -2.45 6.08
CA PRO A 189 -18.48 -2.34 7.45
C PRO A 189 -17.94 -1.03 8.02
N ASP A 190 -18.80 -0.27 8.70
CA ASP A 190 -18.38 0.92 9.42
C ASP A 190 -17.26 0.54 10.39
N VAL A 191 -16.08 1.03 10.13
CA VAL A 191 -14.94 0.83 11.03
C VAL A 191 -14.96 2.00 12.01
N GLU A 192 -14.83 1.72 13.31
CA GLU A 192 -14.87 2.77 14.34
C GLU A 192 -13.85 3.89 14.08
N VAL A 193 -12.69 3.53 13.51
CA VAL A 193 -11.66 4.49 13.03
C VAL A 193 -12.24 5.58 12.13
N ASP A 194 -13.24 5.25 11.29
CA ASP A 194 -13.76 6.17 10.28
C ASP A 194 -14.75 7.18 10.84
N LYS A 195 -15.26 6.93 12.06
CA LYS A 195 -16.20 7.81 12.74
C LYS A 195 -15.53 8.97 13.45
N ASP A 196 -14.25 8.83 13.78
CA ASP A 196 -13.46 9.88 14.43
C ASP A 196 -12.96 10.86 13.38
N LEU A 197 -13.48 12.06 13.38
CA LEU A 197 -13.18 13.14 12.43
C LEU A 197 -12.57 14.37 13.13
N GLU A 198 -12.23 14.28 14.42
CA GLU A 198 -11.84 15.43 15.24
C GLU A 198 -10.72 16.27 14.60
N PHE A 199 -9.72 15.62 14.04
CA PHE A 199 -8.56 16.29 13.44
C PHE A 199 -8.51 16.18 11.91
N ALA A 200 -9.61 15.83 11.26
CA ALA A 200 -9.63 15.60 9.81
C ALA A 200 -9.27 16.86 8.97
N GLY A 201 -9.42 18.04 9.52
CA GLY A 201 -9.11 19.31 8.85
C GLY A 201 -7.83 20.00 9.33
N ASN A 202 -7.37 19.71 10.54
CA ASN A 202 -6.18 20.29 11.15
C ASN A 202 -5.80 19.53 12.41
N SER A 203 -4.50 19.35 12.67
CA SER A 203 -4.03 18.63 13.89
C SER A 203 -4.17 19.47 15.17
N GLY A 204 -4.24 20.79 15.06
CA GLY A 204 -4.18 21.70 16.20
C GLY A 204 -2.82 21.74 16.90
N ILE A 205 -1.78 21.13 16.36
CA ILE A 205 -0.45 21.05 16.97
C ILE A 205 0.41 22.25 16.56
N SER A 206 0.92 22.94 17.59
CA SER A 206 1.93 23.99 17.45
C SER A 206 2.88 23.89 18.64
N LEU A 207 4.10 23.42 18.41
CA LEU A 207 5.05 23.10 19.48
C LEU A 207 5.97 24.27 19.87
N GLY A 208 6.01 25.35 19.07
CA GLY A 208 6.99 26.43 19.27
C GLY A 208 8.45 25.93 19.17
N ASP A 209 9.32 26.49 20.01
CA ASP A 209 10.72 26.03 20.09
C ASP A 209 10.81 24.70 20.84
N VAL A 210 11.42 23.72 20.20
CA VAL A 210 11.60 22.36 20.74
C VAL A 210 12.99 22.24 21.33
N ASP A 211 13.07 22.25 22.68
CA ASP A 211 14.31 22.00 23.41
C ASP A 211 14.70 20.50 23.40
N GLY A 212 15.89 20.18 23.88
CA GLY A 212 16.39 18.81 23.88
C GLY A 212 15.49 17.84 24.66
N GLN A 213 14.85 18.27 25.77
CA GLN A 213 13.93 17.44 26.52
C GLN A 213 12.62 17.20 25.75
N THR A 214 12.10 18.23 25.11
CA THR A 214 10.91 18.14 24.27
C THR A 214 11.16 17.21 23.08
N LEU A 215 12.33 17.34 22.42
CA LEU A 215 12.71 16.43 21.34
C LEU A 215 12.80 14.98 21.81
N GLU A 216 13.47 14.73 22.95
CA GLU A 216 13.53 13.37 23.55
C GLU A 216 12.12 12.83 23.82
N ASN A 217 11.23 13.65 24.37
CA ASN A 217 9.86 13.27 24.66
C ASN A 217 9.09 12.87 23.37
N LEU A 218 9.26 13.63 22.29
CA LEU A 218 8.63 13.35 21.01
C LEU A 218 9.22 12.08 20.36
N VAL A 219 10.52 11.86 20.43
CA VAL A 219 11.15 10.61 19.95
C VAL A 219 10.57 9.40 20.68
N VAL A 220 10.48 9.47 22.02
CA VAL A 220 9.89 8.39 22.81
C VAL A 220 8.41 8.22 22.48
N LEU A 221 7.65 9.31 22.30
CA LEU A 221 6.25 9.24 21.90
C LEU A 221 6.10 8.54 20.55
N GLY A 222 6.90 8.88 19.54
CA GLY A 222 6.84 8.26 18.22
C GLY A 222 7.09 6.77 18.25
N LYS A 223 8.08 6.32 19.03
CA LYS A 223 8.36 4.89 19.25
C LYS A 223 7.21 4.18 19.94
N VAL A 224 6.69 4.74 21.05
CA VAL A 224 5.58 4.15 21.82
C VAL A 224 4.30 4.14 20.99
N TRP A 225 4.02 5.22 20.25
CA TRP A 225 2.85 5.30 19.36
C TRP A 225 2.86 4.20 18.29
N GLY A 226 3.98 4.03 17.58
CA GLY A 226 4.11 2.98 16.56
C GLY A 226 4.06 1.58 17.17
N PHE A 227 4.72 1.38 18.31
CA PHE A 227 4.63 0.12 19.02
C PHE A 227 3.18 -0.23 19.40
N LEU A 228 2.42 0.70 19.97
CA LEU A 228 1.02 0.45 20.34
C LEU A 228 0.14 0.22 19.10
N LYS A 229 0.39 0.95 18.00
CA LYS A 229 -0.31 0.79 16.72
C LYS A 229 -0.29 -0.65 16.22
N TYR A 230 0.85 -1.33 16.36
CA TYR A 230 1.07 -2.65 15.81
C TYR A 230 0.99 -3.79 16.82
N PHE A 231 1.10 -3.48 18.13
CA PHE A 231 1.17 -4.51 19.17
C PHE A 231 0.02 -4.48 20.19
N HIS A 232 -0.65 -3.36 20.40
CA HIS A 232 -1.70 -3.28 21.43
C HIS A 232 -3.00 -3.96 20.94
N PRO A 233 -3.54 -5.01 21.63
CA PRO A 233 -4.66 -5.80 21.17
C PRO A 233 -5.92 -4.99 20.81
N GLN A 234 -6.22 -3.91 21.55
CA GLN A 234 -7.40 -3.07 21.30
C GLN A 234 -7.16 -2.00 20.23
N VAL A 235 -5.90 -1.70 19.90
CA VAL A 235 -5.54 -0.73 18.87
C VAL A 235 -5.45 -1.41 17.51
N VAL A 236 -4.79 -2.56 17.44
CA VAL A 236 -4.57 -3.28 16.16
C VAL A 236 -5.86 -3.64 15.43
N VAL A 237 -6.98 -3.74 16.13
CA VAL A 237 -8.29 -4.07 15.52
C VAL A 237 -8.99 -2.88 14.87
N GLY A 238 -8.39 -1.69 14.88
CA GLY A 238 -8.98 -0.51 14.25
C GLY A 238 -10.14 0.11 15.01
N LYS A 239 -10.13 -0.02 16.33
CA LYS A 239 -11.16 0.57 17.20
C LYS A 239 -10.99 2.07 17.38
N TYR A 240 -9.78 2.57 17.22
CA TYR A 240 -9.41 3.97 17.45
C TYR A 240 -8.76 4.55 16.21
N ASN A 241 -9.03 5.82 15.89
CA ASN A 241 -8.21 6.57 14.94
C ASN A 241 -6.87 6.87 15.60
N TRP A 242 -5.88 6.00 15.33
CA TRP A 242 -4.62 6.02 16.04
C TRP A 242 -3.76 7.25 15.73
N ASP A 243 -3.97 7.86 14.57
CA ASP A 243 -3.32 9.13 14.22
C ASP A 243 -3.88 10.28 15.07
N PHE A 244 -5.19 10.28 15.28
CA PHE A 244 -5.85 11.31 16.11
C PHE A 244 -5.56 11.11 17.58
N GLU A 245 -5.40 9.87 18.05
CA GLU A 245 -4.92 9.61 19.40
C GLU A 245 -3.50 10.15 19.64
N LEU A 246 -2.65 10.19 18.59
CA LEU A 246 -1.36 10.88 18.64
C LEU A 246 -1.54 12.37 18.90
N PHE A 247 -2.41 13.03 18.15
CA PHE A 247 -2.62 14.47 18.30
C PHE A 247 -3.22 14.84 19.67
N ARG A 248 -4.06 13.98 20.25
CA ARG A 248 -4.61 14.16 21.60
C ARG A 248 -3.55 14.11 22.70
N VAL A 249 -2.55 13.26 22.56
CA VAL A 249 -1.53 13.07 23.60
C VAL A 249 -0.29 13.93 23.40
N MET A 250 0.04 14.30 22.16
CA MET A 250 1.29 14.98 21.79
C MET A 250 1.54 16.27 22.56
N PRO A 251 0.57 17.22 22.69
CA PRO A 251 0.81 18.47 23.40
C PRO A 251 1.22 18.26 24.87
N GLY A 252 0.55 17.31 25.55
CA GLY A 252 0.88 17.00 26.93
C GLY A 252 2.27 16.37 27.08
N ILE A 253 2.65 15.47 26.18
CA ILE A 253 3.98 14.84 26.19
C ILE A 253 5.08 15.84 25.82
N ALA A 254 4.84 16.74 24.87
CA ALA A 254 5.81 17.78 24.49
C ALA A 254 6.08 18.77 25.63
N ALA A 255 5.05 19.09 26.41
CA ALA A 255 5.14 20.11 27.47
C ALA A 255 5.88 19.67 28.74
N VAL A 256 5.99 18.37 29.01
CA VAL A 256 6.60 17.91 30.27
C VAL A 256 8.13 18.06 30.26
N LYS A 257 8.68 18.37 31.44
CA LYS A 257 10.10 18.72 31.59
C LYS A 257 10.93 17.60 32.24
N SER A 258 10.32 16.44 32.48
CA SER A 258 11.03 15.31 33.08
C SER A 258 10.57 13.96 32.53
N LYS A 259 11.47 12.98 32.54
CA LYS A 259 11.17 11.58 32.18
C LYS A 259 10.06 10.99 33.06
N LYS A 260 10.03 11.36 34.34
CA LYS A 260 9.01 10.88 35.28
C LYS A 260 7.62 11.34 34.90
N GLU A 261 7.46 12.61 34.55
CA GLU A 261 6.18 13.17 34.09
C GLU A 261 5.77 12.54 32.75
N ARG A 262 6.71 12.42 31.79
CA ARG A 262 6.47 11.75 30.52
C ARG A 262 5.96 10.33 30.73
N ASN A 263 6.65 9.54 31.54
CA ASN A 263 6.29 8.15 31.79
C ASN A 263 4.91 8.04 32.47
N SER A 264 4.60 8.98 33.38
CA SER A 264 3.29 9.05 34.02
C SER A 264 2.16 9.34 32.99
N LEU A 265 2.38 10.28 32.07
CA LEU A 265 1.41 10.59 31.03
C LEU A 265 1.24 9.42 30.05
N LEU A 266 2.34 8.79 29.61
CA LEU A 266 2.29 7.62 28.74
C LEU A 266 1.52 6.47 29.42
N ASN A 267 1.75 6.22 30.73
CA ASN A 267 1.01 5.23 31.48
C ASN A 267 -0.50 5.52 31.50
N LYS A 268 -0.90 6.77 31.75
CA LYS A 268 -2.32 7.20 31.75
C LYS A 268 -2.94 7.08 30.34
N TRP A 269 -2.19 7.45 29.31
CA TRP A 269 -2.64 7.36 27.93
C TRP A 269 -2.90 5.91 27.53
N ILE A 270 -1.97 4.99 27.82
CA ILE A 270 -2.11 3.57 27.52
C ILE A 270 -3.30 2.95 28.27
N ASP A 271 -3.53 3.36 29.53
CA ASP A 271 -4.65 2.83 30.34
C ASP A 271 -6.04 3.12 29.75
N LYS A 272 -6.18 4.13 28.87
CA LYS A 272 -7.43 4.44 28.17
C LYS A 272 -7.89 3.30 27.24
N TYR A 273 -6.97 2.49 26.74
CA TYR A 273 -7.26 1.44 25.75
C TYR A 273 -7.57 0.08 26.39
N GLY A 274 -7.74 0.06 27.71
CA GLY A 274 -8.14 -1.11 28.48
C GLY A 274 -6.97 -1.92 29.03
N LYS A 275 -7.31 -2.79 29.97
CA LYS A 275 -6.32 -3.69 30.59
C LYS A 275 -6.02 -4.85 29.65
N ILE A 276 -4.76 -5.22 29.57
CA ILE A 276 -4.33 -6.47 28.96
C ILE A 276 -4.65 -7.59 29.93
N THR A 277 -5.59 -8.46 29.59
CA THR A 277 -5.89 -9.66 30.35
C THR A 277 -4.88 -10.75 30.00
N GLU A 278 -4.25 -11.35 30.98
CA GLU A 278 -3.10 -12.26 30.86
C GLU A 278 -3.43 -13.66 30.30
N THR A 279 -4.58 -13.84 29.66
CA THR A 279 -5.09 -15.19 29.40
C THR A 279 -4.39 -15.97 28.29
N GLU A 280 -3.67 -15.32 27.37
CA GLU A 280 -2.93 -16.03 26.31
C GLU A 280 -1.75 -15.20 25.81
N GLU A 281 -0.56 -15.81 25.81
CA GLU A 281 0.62 -15.20 25.19
C GLU A 281 0.63 -15.38 23.68
N TYR A 282 1.19 -14.41 22.99
CA TYR A 282 1.49 -14.54 21.56
C TYR A 282 2.64 -15.54 21.40
N VAL A 283 2.33 -16.71 20.87
CA VAL A 283 3.34 -17.72 20.57
C VAL A 283 3.93 -17.41 19.19
N ILE A 284 5.21 -17.07 19.17
CA ILE A 284 5.98 -17.03 17.93
C ILE A 284 6.19 -18.47 17.50
N GLY A 285 5.84 -18.81 16.26
CA GLY A 285 6.12 -20.14 15.69
C GLY A 285 7.62 -20.45 15.68
N ASP A 286 8.06 -21.42 14.89
CA ASP A 286 9.48 -21.77 14.81
C ASP A 286 10.32 -20.56 14.43
N SER A 287 11.10 -20.07 15.40
CA SER A 287 11.93 -18.85 15.25
C SER A 287 12.98 -18.98 14.14
N ALA A 288 13.34 -20.19 13.76
CA ALA A 288 14.29 -20.44 12.68
C ALA A 288 13.73 -20.07 11.29
N GLN A 289 12.41 -19.89 11.17
CA GLN A 289 11.76 -19.49 9.94
C GLN A 289 11.72 -17.95 9.72
N TYR A 290 12.13 -17.17 10.73
CA TYR A 290 12.09 -15.70 10.66
C TYR A 290 13.48 -15.12 10.50
N HIS A 291 13.67 -14.28 9.50
CA HIS A 291 14.95 -13.59 9.27
C HIS A 291 15.19 -12.43 10.24
N ARG A 292 14.13 -11.83 10.77
CA ARG A 292 14.20 -10.69 11.69
C ARG A 292 13.01 -10.64 12.64
N PHE A 293 13.28 -10.19 13.85
CA PHE A 293 12.26 -9.77 14.81
C PHE A 293 12.33 -8.26 15.02
N ALA A 294 11.19 -7.65 15.37
CA ALA A 294 11.16 -6.25 15.75
C ALA A 294 12.15 -5.97 16.90
N GLN A 295 12.93 -4.91 16.79
CA GLN A 295 13.96 -4.53 17.77
C GLN A 295 13.30 -3.85 18.98
N LEU A 296 12.73 -4.62 19.90
CA LEU A 296 11.93 -4.15 21.04
C LEU A 296 12.69 -4.10 22.36
N GLY A 297 14.01 -4.27 22.37
CA GLY A 297 14.82 -4.20 23.60
C GLY A 297 14.73 -2.87 24.33
N TRP A 298 14.42 -1.78 23.62
CA TRP A 298 14.24 -0.45 24.19
C TRP A 298 13.03 -0.34 25.14
N LEU A 299 12.08 -1.27 25.10
CA LEU A 299 10.94 -1.34 26.06
C LEU A 299 11.40 -1.55 27.50
N GLU A 300 12.57 -2.14 27.67
CA GLU A 300 13.16 -2.49 28.97
C GLU A 300 14.35 -1.59 29.37
N ASP A 301 14.59 -0.50 28.60
CA ASP A 301 15.69 0.43 28.92
C ASP A 301 15.33 1.30 30.15
N PRO A 302 16.01 1.14 31.29
CA PRO A 302 15.74 1.90 32.50
C PRO A 302 16.11 3.39 32.37
N ASN A 303 16.94 3.74 31.38
CA ASN A 303 17.24 5.14 31.08
C ASN A 303 16.05 5.85 30.38
N VAL A 304 15.14 5.10 29.78
CA VAL A 304 13.97 5.64 29.07
C VAL A 304 12.70 5.52 29.91
N PHE A 305 12.45 4.36 30.50
CA PHE A 305 11.19 4.04 31.17
C PHE A 305 11.42 3.70 32.67
N ASP A 306 10.46 4.07 33.49
CA ASP A 306 10.36 3.50 34.83
C ASP A 306 9.86 2.03 34.76
N LYS A 307 10.07 1.28 35.84
CA LYS A 307 9.70 -0.13 35.94
C LYS A 307 8.23 -0.39 35.59
N LYS A 308 7.33 0.48 36.09
CA LYS A 308 5.89 0.33 35.89
C LYS A 308 5.48 0.42 34.42
N LEU A 309 6.02 1.40 33.68
CA LEU A 309 5.73 1.56 32.27
C LEU A 309 6.39 0.47 31.43
N SER A 310 7.65 0.13 31.74
CA SER A 310 8.37 -0.97 31.07
C SER A 310 7.61 -2.29 31.18
N GLU A 311 7.22 -2.71 32.39
CA GLU A 311 6.42 -3.94 32.59
C GLU A 311 5.10 -3.92 31.83
N LYS A 312 4.43 -2.75 31.72
CA LYS A 312 3.21 -2.59 30.94
C LYS A 312 3.47 -2.78 29.44
N LEU A 313 4.52 -2.16 28.91
CA LEU A 313 4.88 -2.30 27.49
C LEU A 313 5.28 -3.73 27.15
N VAL A 314 6.03 -4.41 28.03
CA VAL A 314 6.38 -5.83 27.87
C VAL A 314 5.14 -6.73 27.86
N ARG A 315 4.15 -6.46 28.75
CA ARG A 315 2.87 -7.19 28.70
C ARG A 315 2.13 -6.99 27.39
N ILE A 316 2.12 -5.77 26.85
CA ILE A 316 1.53 -5.49 25.52
C ILE A 316 2.28 -6.25 24.43
N LYS A 317 3.62 -6.27 24.45
CA LYS A 317 4.45 -7.03 23.52
C LYS A 317 4.04 -8.50 23.46
N ASN A 318 3.83 -9.12 24.63
CA ASN A 318 3.54 -10.54 24.77
C ASN A 318 2.03 -10.87 24.63
N ALA A 319 1.16 -9.87 24.61
CA ALA A 319 -0.28 -10.10 24.52
C ALA A 319 -0.70 -10.76 23.20
N LYS A 320 -1.61 -11.73 23.28
CA LYS A 320 -2.22 -12.33 22.08
C LYS A 320 -2.95 -11.29 21.26
N ARG A 321 -2.66 -11.22 20.00
CA ARG A 321 -3.30 -10.37 19.01
C ARG A 321 -4.10 -11.22 18.03
N ASN A 322 -5.25 -10.73 17.63
CA ASN A 322 -6.00 -11.37 16.57
C ASN A 322 -5.39 -10.99 15.21
N SER A 323 -4.60 -11.89 14.61
CA SER A 323 -3.95 -11.67 13.31
C SER A 323 -4.96 -11.45 12.17
N VAL A 324 -6.14 -12.05 12.28
CA VAL A 324 -7.23 -11.93 11.29
C VAL A 324 -7.87 -10.54 11.34
N LEU A 325 -7.90 -9.91 12.51
CA LEU A 325 -8.51 -8.59 12.73
C LEU A 325 -7.48 -7.47 12.78
N ASN A 326 -6.22 -7.70 12.39
CA ASN A 326 -5.23 -6.64 12.39
C ASN A 326 -5.60 -5.59 11.32
N TYR A 327 -6.02 -4.42 11.79
CA TYR A 327 -6.44 -3.32 10.93
C TYR A 327 -5.23 -2.58 10.36
N TYR A 328 -4.25 -2.25 11.21
CA TYR A 328 -3.12 -1.39 10.82
C TYR A 328 -1.99 -2.13 10.11
N LEU A 329 -1.89 -3.44 10.30
CA LEU A 329 -0.83 -4.25 9.73
C LEU A 329 -1.40 -5.60 9.25
N PRO A 330 -2.31 -5.58 8.28
CA PRO A 330 -2.78 -6.83 7.69
C PRO A 330 -1.63 -7.51 6.96
N ILE A 331 -1.41 -8.79 7.29
CA ILE A 331 -0.52 -9.65 6.52
C ILE A 331 -1.26 -10.05 5.25
N LEU A 332 -0.68 -9.77 4.09
CA LEU A 332 -1.23 -10.22 2.82
C LEU A 332 -1.07 -11.72 2.70
N THR A 333 -2.20 -12.42 2.51
CA THR A 333 -2.20 -13.87 2.34
C THR A 333 -1.55 -14.27 1.01
N GLY A 334 -0.68 -15.27 1.04
CA GLY A 334 0.03 -15.79 -0.14
C GLY A 334 1.24 -14.98 -0.59
N LYS A 335 1.48 -13.85 0.03
CA LYS A 335 2.71 -13.07 -0.05
C LYS A 335 3.08 -12.73 1.39
N GLU A 336 4.27 -12.98 1.80
CA GLU A 336 4.80 -12.60 3.13
C GLU A 336 5.00 -11.07 3.22
N GLU A 337 4.07 -10.31 2.66
CA GLU A 337 4.13 -8.86 2.55
C GLU A 337 3.19 -8.19 3.56
N VAL A 338 3.66 -7.11 4.12
CA VAL A 338 2.90 -6.24 5.01
C VAL A 338 2.30 -5.10 4.19
N GLU A 339 1.00 -4.84 4.35
CA GLU A 339 0.31 -3.75 3.67
C GLU A 339 -0.04 -2.62 4.64
N PHE A 340 0.40 -1.39 4.35
CA PHE A 340 0.06 -0.19 5.12
C PHE A 340 -1.11 0.60 4.50
N ALA A 341 -1.85 0.02 3.56
CA ALA A 341 -2.92 0.67 2.79
C ALA A 341 -4.09 1.21 3.64
N ARG A 342 -4.14 0.88 4.93
CA ARG A 342 -5.16 1.40 5.85
C ARG A 342 -4.73 2.62 6.66
N ASP A 343 -3.52 3.08 6.46
CA ASP A 343 -3.13 4.40 6.92
C ASP A 343 -3.86 5.44 6.07
N LYS A 344 -4.78 6.18 6.71
CA LYS A 344 -5.63 7.13 5.99
C LYS A 344 -4.80 8.22 5.33
N PRO A 345 -5.05 8.55 4.06
CA PRO A 345 -4.57 9.78 3.48
C PRO A 345 -5.37 10.96 4.04
N TYR A 346 -4.72 12.09 4.15
CA TYR A 346 -5.35 13.36 4.57
C TYR A 346 -5.10 14.42 3.50
N PRO A 347 -5.74 14.32 2.32
CA PRO A 347 -5.41 15.14 1.14
C PRO A 347 -5.76 16.62 1.29
N SER A 348 -6.59 16.97 2.26
CA SER A 348 -6.99 18.34 2.55
C SER A 348 -6.09 19.06 3.56
N ILE A 349 -5.11 18.37 4.11
CA ILE A 349 -4.20 18.93 5.10
C ILE A 349 -3.06 19.67 4.40
N ASP A 350 -2.82 20.89 4.85
CA ASP A 350 -1.70 21.69 4.38
C ASP A 350 -0.36 21.14 4.92
N TRP A 351 0.71 21.26 4.12
CA TRP A 351 2.06 20.91 4.53
C TRP A 351 2.52 21.72 5.77
N GLU A 352 1.96 22.90 6.01
CA GLU A 352 2.27 23.75 7.17
C GLU A 352 1.82 23.13 8.50
N ASP A 353 0.88 22.17 8.49
CA ASP A 353 0.41 21.54 9.72
C ASP A 353 1.51 20.71 10.39
N GLN A 354 2.02 21.22 11.52
CA GLN A 354 3.16 20.62 12.23
C GLN A 354 2.86 19.22 12.76
N GLY A 355 1.64 18.97 13.24
CA GLY A 355 1.27 17.64 13.74
C GLY A 355 1.26 16.60 12.64
N TYR A 356 0.76 16.96 11.45
CA TYR A 356 0.78 16.04 10.32
C TYR A 356 2.17 15.83 9.74
N ARG A 357 3.07 16.81 9.79
CA ARG A 357 4.49 16.59 9.50
C ARG A 357 5.12 15.57 10.44
N ILE A 358 4.86 15.70 11.75
CA ILE A 358 5.33 14.75 12.75
C ILE A 358 4.69 13.36 12.54
N LEU A 359 3.41 13.29 12.23
CA LEU A 359 2.73 12.04 11.89
C LEU A 359 3.40 11.37 10.69
N THR A 360 3.80 12.14 9.67
CA THR A 360 4.47 11.61 8.48
C THR A 360 5.77 10.89 8.83
N VAL A 361 6.66 11.53 9.59
CA VAL A 361 7.91 10.88 9.99
C VAL A 361 7.65 9.68 10.91
N TYR A 362 6.67 9.75 11.81
CA TYR A 362 6.34 8.62 12.69
C TYR A 362 5.80 7.43 11.88
N ARG A 363 4.93 7.66 10.91
CA ARG A 363 4.43 6.60 10.03
C ARG A 363 5.56 5.96 9.24
N LEU A 364 6.35 6.76 8.54
CA LEU A 364 7.45 6.27 7.73
C LEU A 364 8.46 5.47 8.57
N TRP A 365 8.93 6.06 9.68
CA TRP A 365 9.91 5.40 10.52
C TRP A 365 9.38 4.09 11.12
N ASN A 366 8.15 4.08 11.67
CA ASN A 366 7.56 2.89 12.27
C ASN A 366 7.19 1.81 11.24
N ALA A 367 6.79 2.19 10.02
CA ALA A 367 6.53 1.25 8.95
C ALA A 367 7.78 0.43 8.63
N ILE A 368 8.93 1.08 8.54
CA ILE A 368 10.20 0.43 8.29
C ILE A 368 10.68 -0.36 9.52
N GLU A 369 10.62 0.23 10.73
CA GLU A 369 11.05 -0.45 11.96
C GLU A 369 10.32 -1.77 12.19
N HIS A 370 9.01 -1.79 11.95
CA HIS A 370 8.15 -2.94 12.26
C HIS A 370 7.80 -3.81 11.06
N GLY A 371 7.87 -3.28 9.84
CA GLY A 371 7.43 -3.96 8.64
C GLY A 371 8.52 -4.32 7.63
N TYR A 372 9.66 -3.60 7.63
CA TYR A 372 10.72 -3.87 6.65
C TYR A 372 11.66 -4.98 7.11
N PRO A 373 11.74 -6.11 6.40
CA PRO A 373 12.52 -7.27 6.85
C PRO A 373 14.03 -7.01 6.89
N TYR A 374 14.53 -6.04 6.13
CA TYR A 374 15.96 -5.73 6.02
C TYR A 374 16.39 -4.45 6.77
N ALA A 375 15.58 -3.91 7.67
CA ALA A 375 15.90 -2.70 8.42
C ALA A 375 17.18 -2.79 9.29
N ASN A 376 17.75 -3.99 9.45
CA ASN A 376 19.04 -4.22 10.10
C ASN A 376 20.22 -4.20 9.12
N LEU A 377 19.98 -4.10 7.81
CA LEU A 377 20.98 -4.07 6.76
C LEU A 377 21.18 -2.68 6.17
N THR A 378 20.51 -1.67 6.70
CA THR A 378 20.69 -0.27 6.32
C THR A 378 22.05 0.24 6.78
N ASP A 379 22.63 1.21 6.06
CA ASP A 379 23.96 1.75 6.37
C ASP A 379 24.01 2.42 7.74
N HIS A 380 22.93 3.10 8.11
CA HIS A 380 22.72 3.66 9.43
C HIS A 380 21.75 2.81 10.25
N ARG A 381 22.00 2.72 11.56
CA ARG A 381 21.09 2.00 12.45
C ARG A 381 19.71 2.65 12.45
N TRP A 382 18.71 1.99 11.86
CA TRP A 382 17.34 2.53 11.70
C TRP A 382 16.75 3.10 12.99
N SER A 383 16.99 2.43 14.13
CA SER A 383 16.48 2.85 15.44
C SER A 383 16.94 4.23 15.92
N THR A 384 18.01 4.80 15.32
CA THR A 384 18.54 6.14 15.64
C THR A 384 17.99 7.23 14.75
N LEU A 385 17.49 6.88 13.56
CA LEU A 385 17.10 7.84 12.53
C LEU A 385 15.90 8.70 12.93
N LEU A 386 14.98 8.17 13.76
CA LEU A 386 13.85 8.98 14.22
C LEU A 386 14.32 10.25 14.96
N ALA A 387 15.29 10.10 15.85
CA ALA A 387 15.83 11.24 16.60
C ALA A 387 16.61 12.22 15.70
N GLN A 388 17.27 11.70 14.69
CA GLN A 388 18.04 12.49 13.73
C GLN A 388 17.13 13.31 12.80
N TYR A 389 16.10 12.69 12.25
CA TYR A 389 15.26 13.32 11.22
C TYR A 389 14.07 14.10 11.78
N LEU A 390 13.55 13.77 12.96
CA LEU A 390 12.38 14.45 13.53
C LEU A 390 12.48 15.98 13.54
N PRO A 391 13.64 16.60 13.86
CA PRO A 391 13.79 18.06 13.76
C PRO A 391 13.55 18.61 12.36
N GLU A 392 13.99 17.91 11.30
CA GLU A 392 13.79 18.35 9.92
C GLU A 392 12.29 18.47 9.58
N PHE A 393 11.46 17.55 10.10
CA PHE A 393 10.00 17.58 9.92
C PHE A 393 9.33 18.66 10.79
N ILE A 394 9.80 18.86 12.02
CA ILE A 394 9.27 19.88 12.92
C ILE A 394 9.50 21.28 12.34
N TYR A 395 10.69 21.54 11.82
CA TYR A 395 11.14 22.86 11.39
C TYR A 395 11.13 23.06 9.87
N ALA A 396 10.51 22.16 9.11
CA ALA A 396 10.37 22.36 7.66
C ALA A 396 9.77 23.75 7.38
N SER A 397 10.48 24.55 6.59
CA SER A 397 10.14 25.94 6.30
C SER A 397 9.41 26.12 4.97
N SER A 398 9.34 25.05 4.18
CA SER A 398 8.65 24.97 2.90
C SER A 398 8.21 23.54 2.61
N GLU A 399 7.23 23.39 1.71
CA GLU A 399 6.83 22.08 1.19
C GLU A 399 8.01 21.34 0.56
N LYS A 400 8.91 22.07 -0.10
CA LYS A 400 10.13 21.51 -0.71
C LYS A 400 11.11 20.97 0.35
N ASP A 401 11.25 21.63 1.49
CA ASP A 401 12.11 21.15 2.58
C ASP A 401 11.53 19.86 3.17
N LEU A 402 10.20 19.86 3.38
CA LEU A 402 9.51 18.65 3.86
C LEU A 402 9.69 17.48 2.88
N ASP A 403 9.49 17.72 1.58
CA ASP A 403 9.67 16.73 0.52
C ASP A 403 11.12 16.19 0.53
N HIS A 404 12.09 17.08 0.68
CA HIS A 404 13.50 16.71 0.76
C HIS A 404 13.79 15.83 1.99
N SER A 405 13.24 16.17 3.16
CA SER A 405 13.43 15.39 4.39
C SER A 405 12.77 14.01 4.29
N ILE A 406 11.59 13.90 3.65
CA ILE A 406 10.95 12.62 3.38
C ILE A 406 11.85 11.75 2.47
N ARG A 407 12.39 12.31 1.38
CA ARG A 407 13.29 11.60 0.47
C ARG A 407 14.57 11.16 1.14
N LYS A 408 15.19 12.00 1.94
CA LYS A 408 16.40 11.66 2.71
C LYS A 408 16.15 10.48 3.64
N LEU A 409 15.07 10.54 4.42
CA LEU A 409 14.74 9.44 5.33
C LEU A 409 14.40 8.15 4.57
N ALA A 410 13.73 8.23 3.43
CA ALA A 410 13.45 7.08 2.59
C ALA A 410 14.72 6.50 1.96
N ALA A 411 15.67 7.34 1.56
CA ALA A 411 16.97 6.90 0.99
C ALA A 411 17.81 6.11 2.00
N GLU A 412 17.64 6.34 3.31
CA GLU A 412 18.31 5.56 4.37
C GLU A 412 17.96 4.06 4.33
N ILE A 413 16.89 3.68 3.63
CA ILE A 413 16.52 2.27 3.44
C ILE A 413 17.52 1.55 2.53
N ASN A 414 18.20 2.31 1.64
CA ASN A 414 19.19 1.82 0.68
C ASN A 414 18.68 0.64 -0.17
N ASP A 415 17.43 0.78 -0.66
CA ASP A 415 16.77 -0.22 -1.51
C ASP A 415 16.28 0.44 -2.80
N SER A 416 16.92 0.09 -3.92
CA SER A 416 16.58 0.62 -5.25
C SER A 416 15.16 0.25 -5.74
N HIS A 417 14.46 -0.65 -5.05
CA HIS A 417 13.05 -0.96 -5.30
C HIS A 417 12.10 -0.06 -4.49
N GLY A 418 12.64 0.69 -3.52
CA GLY A 418 11.90 1.71 -2.78
C GLY A 418 11.57 2.89 -3.69
N GLY A 419 10.32 3.33 -3.67
CA GLY A 419 9.86 4.50 -4.42
C GLY A 419 8.97 5.38 -3.56
N LEU A 420 9.04 6.70 -3.76
CA LEU A 420 8.12 7.67 -3.20
C LEU A 420 7.28 8.26 -4.34
N GLU A 421 5.97 8.14 -4.21
CA GLU A 421 5.03 8.80 -5.11
C GLU A 421 4.54 10.11 -4.46
N PHE A 422 4.78 11.22 -5.13
CA PHE A 422 4.27 12.54 -4.75
C PHE A 422 3.20 12.97 -5.74
N PRO A 423 1.92 12.77 -5.44
CA PRO A 423 0.83 12.94 -6.41
C PRO A 423 0.74 14.33 -7.02
N ASN A 424 1.09 15.36 -6.25
CA ASN A 424 0.98 16.74 -6.68
C ASN A 424 2.25 17.30 -7.32
N HIS A 425 3.37 16.61 -7.19
CA HIS A 425 4.69 17.06 -7.61
C HIS A 425 5.47 16.00 -8.38
N ALA A 426 4.78 15.08 -9.06
CA ALA A 426 5.48 14.26 -10.04
C ALA A 426 6.19 15.23 -10.98
N PRO A 427 7.51 15.44 -10.86
CA PRO A 427 8.21 16.26 -11.82
C PRO A 427 7.89 15.62 -13.16
N ARG A 428 7.51 16.43 -14.16
CA ARG A 428 7.52 15.94 -15.52
C ARG A 428 8.94 15.47 -15.78
N LEU A 429 9.18 14.19 -15.62
CA LEU A 429 10.48 13.58 -15.87
C LEU A 429 10.67 13.68 -17.39
N TYR A 430 11.26 14.78 -17.80
CA TYR A 430 11.83 14.86 -19.12
C TYR A 430 13.13 14.04 -19.05
N GLY A 431 13.03 12.76 -19.43
CA GLY A 431 14.22 11.95 -19.58
C GLY A 431 15.08 12.50 -20.72
N LEU A 432 16.34 12.75 -20.46
CA LEU A 432 17.29 12.90 -21.58
C LEU A 432 17.27 11.57 -22.36
N PRO A 433 17.24 11.59 -23.68
CA PRO A 433 17.28 10.37 -24.49
C PRO A 433 18.70 9.77 -24.51
N LEU A 434 19.24 9.57 -23.31
CA LEU A 434 20.58 9.04 -23.02
C LEU A 434 20.47 7.91 -22.01
N GLY A 435 21.08 6.77 -22.31
CA GLY A 435 21.43 5.78 -21.30
C GLY A 435 22.78 6.18 -20.68
N LEU A 436 22.84 6.31 -19.37
CA LEU A 436 24.03 6.72 -18.64
C LEU A 436 24.48 5.61 -17.70
N THR A 437 25.77 5.43 -17.56
CA THR A 437 26.38 4.52 -16.57
C THR A 437 27.48 5.24 -15.80
N GLN A 438 27.60 4.91 -14.51
CA GLN A 438 28.70 5.43 -13.69
C GLN A 438 29.86 4.43 -13.69
N THR A 439 31.03 4.89 -14.01
CA THR A 439 32.28 4.10 -13.96
C THR A 439 32.78 3.97 -12.53
N THR A 440 33.68 3.03 -12.28
CA THR A 440 34.28 2.79 -10.95
C THR A 440 35.09 3.98 -10.44
N ASP A 441 35.59 4.85 -11.35
CA ASP A 441 36.28 6.11 -11.01
C ASP A 441 35.34 7.31 -10.90
N GLY A 442 34.00 7.05 -10.87
CA GLY A 442 32.96 8.06 -10.59
C GLY A 442 32.51 8.89 -11.78
N LYS A 443 33.03 8.65 -13.00
CA LYS A 443 32.60 9.38 -14.20
C LYS A 443 31.26 8.92 -14.70
N LEU A 444 30.43 9.84 -15.17
CA LEU A 444 29.15 9.53 -15.82
C LEU A 444 29.37 9.43 -17.34
N VAL A 445 29.15 8.25 -17.91
CA VAL A 445 29.47 7.93 -19.30
C VAL A 445 28.18 7.61 -20.04
N VAL A 446 28.08 8.07 -21.30
CA VAL A 446 26.95 7.77 -22.18
C VAL A 446 27.07 6.33 -22.68
N GLU A 447 26.18 5.46 -22.21
CA GLU A 447 26.09 4.07 -22.64
C GLU A 447 25.28 3.92 -23.95
N SER A 448 24.23 4.72 -24.09
CA SER A 448 23.39 4.76 -25.31
C SER A 448 22.81 6.16 -25.51
N THR A 449 22.54 6.53 -26.76
CA THR A 449 21.99 7.85 -27.10
C THR A 449 21.13 7.79 -28.36
N ALA A 450 20.05 8.56 -28.35
CA ALA A 450 19.27 8.88 -29.56
C ALA A 450 19.65 10.25 -30.14
N LEU A 451 20.57 10.99 -29.51
CA LEU A 451 21.02 12.31 -29.96
C LEU A 451 22.24 12.17 -30.88
N LYS A 452 22.13 12.67 -32.12
CA LYS A 452 23.21 12.59 -33.11
C LYS A 452 24.49 13.35 -32.70
N GLN A 453 24.38 14.32 -31.81
CA GLN A 453 25.45 15.20 -31.35
C GLN A 453 26.30 14.61 -30.19
N ILE A 454 25.78 13.52 -29.59
CA ILE A 454 26.45 12.89 -28.43
C ILE A 454 26.78 11.46 -28.81
N GLU A 455 28.05 11.10 -28.70
CA GLU A 455 28.54 9.76 -29.04
C GLU A 455 28.49 8.84 -27.81
N ARG A 456 28.30 7.55 -28.04
CA ARG A 456 28.51 6.52 -27.03
C ARG A 456 29.95 6.57 -26.52
N GLY A 457 30.15 6.52 -25.21
CA GLY A 457 31.43 6.65 -24.58
C GLY A 457 31.81 8.09 -24.18
N SER A 458 31.00 9.10 -24.59
CA SER A 458 31.17 10.48 -24.13
C SER A 458 31.03 10.56 -22.61
N VAL A 459 31.87 11.38 -21.97
CA VAL A 459 31.83 11.67 -20.53
C VAL A 459 31.02 12.93 -20.30
N ILE A 460 30.02 12.87 -19.43
CA ILE A 460 29.25 14.05 -19.03
C ILE A 460 30.06 14.79 -17.94
N LEU A 461 30.50 16.00 -18.22
CA LEU A 461 31.29 16.81 -17.30
C LEU A 461 30.45 17.77 -16.48
N ALA A 462 29.41 18.35 -17.09
CA ALA A 462 28.53 19.33 -16.47
C ALA A 462 27.15 19.35 -17.13
N VAL A 463 26.15 19.84 -16.41
CA VAL A 463 24.80 20.14 -16.92
C VAL A 463 24.43 21.55 -16.47
N ASN A 464 24.09 22.44 -17.42
CA ASN A 464 23.81 23.86 -17.16
C ASN A 464 24.92 24.51 -16.30
N ASP A 465 26.18 24.34 -16.73
CA ASP A 465 27.39 24.86 -16.07
C ASP A 465 27.68 24.35 -14.65
N LYS A 466 26.90 23.41 -14.15
CA LYS A 466 27.13 22.73 -12.86
C LYS A 466 27.91 21.44 -13.13
N PRO A 467 29.05 21.22 -12.44
CA PRO A 467 29.79 19.97 -12.52
C PRO A 467 28.90 18.77 -12.22
N ILE A 468 29.03 17.68 -12.99
CA ILE A 468 28.22 16.47 -12.81
C ILE A 468 28.43 15.82 -11.44
N SER A 469 29.64 15.91 -10.88
CA SER A 469 29.95 15.43 -9.54
C SER A 469 29.10 16.15 -8.46
N GLU A 470 28.99 17.48 -8.57
CA GLU A 470 28.15 18.27 -7.65
C GLU A 470 26.68 17.88 -7.75
N ILE A 471 26.18 17.66 -8.98
CA ILE A 471 24.81 17.21 -9.20
C ILE A 471 24.59 15.82 -8.59
N ILE A 472 25.49 14.88 -8.84
CA ILE A 472 25.40 13.52 -8.30
C ILE A 472 25.41 13.57 -6.76
N ASP A 473 26.33 14.33 -6.16
CA ASP A 473 26.45 14.41 -4.70
C ASP A 473 25.22 15.05 -4.06
N ASN A 474 24.63 16.09 -4.68
CA ASN A 474 23.41 16.73 -4.22
C ASN A 474 22.20 15.79 -4.25
N TYR A 475 22.14 14.89 -5.21
CA TYR A 475 21.03 13.93 -5.33
C TYR A 475 21.27 12.60 -4.62
N ARG A 476 22.52 12.24 -4.33
CA ARG A 476 22.88 10.98 -3.67
C ARG A 476 22.20 10.79 -2.33
N SER A 477 22.02 11.86 -1.57
CA SER A 477 21.36 11.81 -0.25
C SER A 477 19.85 11.60 -0.29
N ILE A 478 19.23 11.64 -1.48
CA ILE A 478 17.78 11.50 -1.69
C ILE A 478 17.40 10.39 -2.66
N LEU A 479 18.38 9.65 -3.13
CA LEU A 479 18.20 8.47 -3.98
C LEU A 479 18.62 7.23 -3.19
N PRO A 480 17.77 6.18 -3.15
CA PRO A 480 18.10 4.92 -2.49
C PRO A 480 19.20 4.13 -3.19
#